data_3cddb54a41faa0e819cef05de8589fbb
#
_entry.id   3cddb54a41faa0e819cef05de8589fbb
#
_cell.length_a   1.000
_cell.length_b   1.000
_cell.length_c   1.000
_cell.angle_alpha   90.00
_cell.angle_beta   90.00
_cell.angle_gamma   90.00
#
_symmetry.space_group_name_H-M   'P 1'
#
loop_
_entity.id
_entity.type
_entity.pdbx_description
1 polymer ?
#
loop_
_entity_poly.entity_id
_entity_poly.type
_entity_poly.pdbx_seq_one_letter_code
_entity_poly.pdbx_strand_id
1 'polypeptide(L)'
;MSVLPSDIVVYGSAGMPETDGATIGGAVDFTRRVAFYDITLAGSVDVISSSPTDTATRIVYSGRDSTGAIQSQTLTLNGQSWVTGSQPLERLLHAALSGTSANGPLADPGGIPAVGDVALAAHSCVLPAGAVTTDPTLHTAQTGSANHSGTMPALFKLQSGAGEMVTTGQVIWTQGGTGPNQLRQIIATAGYGSDAVAVSRDWATVPDNTTTYKILEGILFEILPNPVTSVIRLFSTSAADVSAGSQRTYYEKVFLVNNNAAKALTGAQIEVANETPVLPSGALLDLALTTVLNDTGTVADRQTAPSSGIGAFIPQPAFVSVPSPGNLPSGAAPNATGAQGMWLRLTLLAGATAYKGSADFRIRGTTT
;
A
#
# COMPACT_ATOMS: atom_id res chain seq x y z
N MET A 1 -17.87 -19.18 -1.35
CA MET A 1 -17.04 -18.10 -0.84
C MET A 1 -17.15 -16.94 -1.81
N SER A 2 -17.18 -15.71 -1.35
CA SER A 2 -17.21 -14.52 -2.19
C SER A 2 -15.80 -13.94 -2.35
N VAL A 3 -15.59 -13.10 -3.36
CA VAL A 3 -14.41 -12.22 -3.41
C VAL A 3 -14.54 -11.22 -2.26
N LEU A 4 -13.54 -11.11 -1.43
CA LEU A 4 -13.48 -10.20 -0.29
C LEU A 4 -12.75 -8.90 -0.69
N PRO A 5 -12.98 -7.78 0.00
CA PRO A 5 -12.20 -6.57 -0.22
C PRO A 5 -10.68 -6.76 -0.11
N SER A 6 -10.23 -7.65 0.77
CA SER A 6 -8.82 -8.01 0.93
C SER A 6 -8.22 -8.78 -0.25
N ASP A 7 -9.07 -9.41 -1.08
CA ASP A 7 -8.62 -10.08 -2.30
C ASP A 7 -8.28 -9.09 -3.42
N ILE A 8 -8.81 -7.88 -3.34
CA ILE A 8 -8.63 -6.86 -4.37
C ILE A 8 -7.48 -5.94 -3.98
N VAL A 9 -6.44 -5.96 -4.79
CA VAL A 9 -5.20 -5.23 -4.50
C VAL A 9 -4.81 -4.34 -5.66
N VAL A 10 -4.35 -3.12 -5.32
CA VAL A 10 -3.82 -2.16 -6.29
C VAL A 10 -2.30 -2.24 -6.28
N TYR A 11 -1.74 -2.57 -7.43
CA TYR A 11 -0.29 -2.64 -7.67
C TYR A 11 0.18 -1.51 -8.58
N GLY A 12 1.44 -1.14 -8.46
CA GLY A 12 2.08 -0.21 -9.38
C GLY A 12 2.41 -0.85 -10.73
N SER A 13 2.75 -0.02 -11.69
CA SER A 13 3.37 -0.45 -12.95
C SER A 13 4.89 -0.53 -12.81
N ALA A 14 5.54 -1.20 -13.76
CA ALA A 14 7.00 -1.33 -13.80
C ALA A 14 7.70 0.04 -13.91
N GLY A 15 7.14 0.96 -14.67
CA GLY A 15 7.63 2.33 -14.83
C GLY A 15 6.85 3.32 -13.97
N MET A 16 7.32 3.57 -12.77
CA MET A 16 6.81 4.62 -11.86
C MET A 16 8.00 5.39 -11.27
N PRO A 17 8.68 6.22 -12.06
CA PRO A 17 9.83 6.99 -11.58
C PRO A 17 9.40 8.16 -10.69
N GLU A 18 10.31 8.65 -9.84
CA GLU A 18 10.09 9.87 -9.06
C GLU A 18 10.17 11.16 -9.91
N THR A 19 10.83 11.08 -11.06
CA THR A 19 11.05 12.23 -11.96
C THR A 19 10.02 12.28 -13.08
N ASP A 20 9.56 13.46 -13.43
CA ASP A 20 8.54 13.67 -14.46
C ASP A 20 9.02 13.26 -15.87
N GLY A 21 10.33 13.34 -16.15
CA GLY A 21 10.90 13.11 -17.47
C GLY A 21 11.26 11.66 -17.81
N ALA A 22 10.78 10.69 -17.05
CA ALA A 22 11.08 9.28 -17.29
C ALA A 22 9.83 8.49 -17.72
N THR A 23 10.04 7.39 -18.44
CA THR A 23 8.98 6.52 -18.96
C THR A 23 8.05 6.01 -17.86
N ILE A 24 6.75 6.18 -18.06
CA ILE A 24 5.67 5.75 -17.17
C ILE A 24 4.92 4.56 -17.76
N GLY A 25 4.43 3.66 -16.90
CA GLY A 25 3.59 2.54 -17.28
C GLY A 25 4.36 1.23 -17.42
N GLY A 26 4.07 0.44 -18.43
CA GLY A 26 4.61 -0.92 -18.56
C GLY A 26 3.70 -1.97 -17.92
N ALA A 27 4.24 -3.15 -17.68
CA ALA A 27 3.55 -4.27 -17.06
C ALA A 27 3.25 -4.00 -15.57
N VAL A 28 2.36 -4.82 -15.00
CA VAL A 28 2.13 -4.84 -13.54
C VAL A 28 3.41 -5.24 -12.80
N ASP A 29 3.70 -4.54 -11.70
CA ASP A 29 4.75 -4.90 -10.75
C ASP A 29 4.09 -5.38 -9.45
N PHE A 30 4.02 -6.68 -9.25
CA PHE A 30 3.39 -7.29 -8.08
C PHE A 30 4.14 -7.03 -6.77
N THR A 31 5.36 -6.54 -6.84
CA THR A 31 6.15 -6.18 -5.65
C THR A 31 5.94 -4.74 -5.21
N ARG A 32 5.25 -3.93 -6.02
CA ARG A 32 5.04 -2.50 -5.79
C ARG A 32 3.60 -2.18 -5.41
N ARG A 33 3.41 -1.55 -4.26
CA ARG A 33 2.12 -1.05 -3.79
C ARG A 33 2.02 0.46 -4.00
N VAL A 34 0.83 0.91 -4.37
CA VAL A 34 0.47 2.33 -4.48
C VAL A 34 -0.59 2.74 -3.46
N ALA A 35 -1.21 1.77 -2.80
CA ALA A 35 -2.09 1.97 -1.67
C ALA A 35 -1.34 1.55 -0.39
N PHE A 36 -1.06 2.50 0.48
CA PHE A 36 -0.35 2.29 1.73
C PHE A 36 -0.77 3.31 2.78
N TYR A 37 -0.54 2.99 4.04
CA TYR A 37 -0.75 3.93 5.14
C TYR A 37 0.42 4.91 5.21
N ASP A 38 0.14 6.21 5.05
CA ASP A 38 1.17 7.24 5.12
C ASP A 38 1.55 7.54 6.57
N ILE A 39 2.76 8.02 6.79
CA ILE A 39 3.15 8.62 8.06
C ILE A 39 2.39 9.94 8.22
N THR A 40 1.76 10.15 9.37
CA THR A 40 0.93 11.34 9.61
C THR A 40 1.63 12.36 10.49
N LEU A 41 2.64 11.96 11.24
CA LEU A 41 3.44 12.84 12.09
C LEU A 41 4.77 13.16 11.44
N ALA A 42 5.05 14.45 11.34
CA ALA A 42 6.36 14.94 10.90
C ALA A 42 7.44 14.51 11.91
N GLY A 43 8.47 13.83 11.44
CA GLY A 43 9.57 13.37 12.29
C GLY A 43 10.47 12.35 11.61
N SER A 44 11.43 11.86 12.37
CA SER A 44 12.27 10.75 11.93
C SER A 44 11.44 9.50 11.69
N VAL A 45 11.96 8.58 10.90
CA VAL A 45 11.35 7.28 10.69
C VAL A 45 12.20 6.19 11.35
N ASP A 46 11.55 5.16 11.82
CA ASP A 46 12.17 3.95 12.34
C ASP A 46 11.92 2.78 11.40
N VAL A 47 12.90 1.88 11.33
CA VAL A 47 12.77 0.62 10.60
C VAL A 47 13.11 -0.55 11.51
N ILE A 48 12.40 -1.66 11.32
CA ILE A 48 12.61 -2.91 12.06
C ILE A 48 12.25 -4.10 11.17
N SER A 49 12.93 -5.23 11.35
CA SER A 49 12.55 -6.51 10.74
C SER A 49 11.96 -7.48 11.78
N SER A 50 11.09 -8.37 11.33
CA SER A 50 10.65 -9.52 12.11
C SER A 50 11.71 -10.65 12.18
N SER A 51 12.73 -10.61 11.35
CA SER A 51 13.82 -11.59 11.31
C SER A 51 15.09 -11.06 11.98
N PRO A 52 15.72 -11.81 12.90
CA PRO A 52 16.99 -11.41 13.51
C PRO A 52 18.15 -11.45 12.53
N THR A 53 18.01 -12.11 11.38
CA THR A 53 19.08 -12.26 10.38
C THR A 53 19.16 -11.11 9.39
N ASP A 54 18.16 -10.22 9.36
CA ASP A 54 18.14 -9.06 8.46
C ASP A 54 19.07 -7.94 8.96
N THR A 55 20.37 -8.18 8.92
CA THR A 55 21.38 -7.22 9.39
C THR A 55 22.16 -6.56 8.25
N ALA A 56 21.97 -7.00 7.03
CA ALA A 56 22.60 -6.45 5.83
C ALA A 56 21.58 -5.96 4.79
N THR A 57 20.30 -6.24 5.01
CA THR A 57 19.21 -5.70 4.20
C THR A 57 19.11 -4.19 4.45
N ARG A 58 18.89 -3.43 3.38
CA ARG A 58 18.72 -1.99 3.44
C ARG A 58 17.32 -1.60 3.03
N ILE A 59 16.84 -0.49 3.57
CA ILE A 59 15.68 0.21 3.08
C ILE A 59 16.10 1.59 2.60
N VAL A 60 15.72 1.93 1.37
CA VAL A 60 15.90 3.26 0.80
C VAL A 60 14.54 3.92 0.79
N TYR A 61 14.45 5.13 1.29
CA TYR A 61 13.20 5.90 1.24
C TYR A 61 13.45 7.35 0.83
N SER A 62 12.45 7.95 0.22
CA SER A 62 12.36 9.39 -0.03
C SER A 62 11.03 9.93 0.41
N GLY A 63 11.03 11.18 0.78
CA GLY A 63 9.84 11.88 1.26
C GLY A 63 10.03 13.39 1.24
N ARG A 64 9.02 14.11 1.69
CA ARG A 64 9.10 15.55 1.90
C ARG A 64 9.11 15.86 3.39
N ASP A 65 9.97 16.78 3.78
CA ASP A 65 9.96 17.36 5.12
C ASP A 65 8.86 18.45 5.26
N SER A 66 8.77 19.06 6.44
CA SER A 66 7.79 20.11 6.73
C SER A 66 7.94 21.37 5.90
N THR A 67 9.07 21.55 5.22
CA THR A 67 9.29 22.67 4.29
C THR A 67 8.91 22.33 2.85
N GLY A 68 8.56 21.05 2.59
CA GLY A 68 8.30 20.51 1.27
C GLY A 68 9.56 20.08 0.51
N ALA A 69 10.75 20.21 1.09
CA ALA A 69 12.00 19.75 0.49
C ALA A 69 12.07 18.22 0.46
N ILE A 70 12.64 17.67 -0.62
CA ILE A 70 12.83 16.22 -0.74
C ILE A 70 13.99 15.79 0.14
N GLN A 71 13.73 14.81 0.99
CA GLN A 71 14.70 14.10 1.80
C GLN A 71 14.79 12.65 1.33
N SER A 72 16.00 12.11 1.28
CA SER A 72 16.23 10.70 0.96
C SER A 72 17.25 10.10 1.91
N GLN A 73 17.04 8.87 2.32
CA GLN A 73 17.96 8.16 3.20
C GLN A 73 17.96 6.67 2.92
N THR A 74 19.11 6.05 3.14
CA THR A 74 19.27 4.60 3.19
C THR A 74 19.58 4.18 4.61
N LEU A 75 18.81 3.25 5.15
CA LEU A 75 19.05 2.63 6.45
C LEU A 75 19.37 1.16 6.27
N THR A 76 20.34 0.65 7.01
CA THR A 76 20.61 -0.78 7.10
C THR A 76 19.86 -1.33 8.30
N LEU A 77 19.10 -2.40 8.11
CA LEU A 77 18.38 -3.07 9.18
C LEU A 77 19.33 -3.65 10.21
N ASN A 78 18.89 -3.75 11.44
CA ASN A 78 19.59 -4.39 12.55
C ASN A 78 18.73 -5.51 13.15
N GLY A 79 18.23 -6.39 12.27
CA GLY A 79 17.35 -7.48 12.66
C GLY A 79 16.10 -6.97 13.38
N GLN A 80 15.84 -7.51 14.55
CA GLN A 80 14.70 -7.18 15.40
C GLN A 80 14.94 -5.96 16.32
N SER A 81 15.97 -5.17 16.04
CA SER A 81 16.26 -3.91 16.74
C SER A 81 15.96 -2.72 15.85
N TRP A 82 15.39 -1.67 16.44
CA TRP A 82 15.08 -0.44 15.72
C TRP A 82 16.33 0.26 15.19
N VAL A 83 16.20 0.77 13.97
CA VAL A 83 17.16 1.71 13.39
C VAL A 83 16.40 2.99 13.05
N THR A 84 16.83 4.10 13.64
CA THR A 84 16.21 5.42 13.46
C THR A 84 16.92 6.19 12.37
N GLY A 85 16.13 6.74 11.43
CA GLY A 85 16.61 7.66 10.42
C GLY A 85 16.86 9.05 10.98
N SER A 86 17.79 9.77 10.36
CA SER A 86 18.12 11.17 10.72
C SER A 86 17.35 12.21 9.91
N GLN A 87 16.70 11.81 8.83
CA GLN A 87 15.97 12.71 7.94
C GLN A 87 14.50 12.74 8.34
N PRO A 88 13.98 13.90 8.81
CA PRO A 88 12.57 14.03 9.15
C PRO A 88 11.70 14.03 7.90
N LEU A 89 10.57 13.33 7.96
CA LEU A 89 9.57 13.31 6.92
C LEU A 89 8.22 13.81 7.45
N GLU A 90 7.50 14.56 6.64
CA GLU A 90 6.08 14.87 6.82
C GLU A 90 5.20 13.93 6.00
N ARG A 91 5.73 13.44 4.88
CA ARG A 91 5.07 12.46 4.03
C ARG A 91 6.09 11.58 3.34
N LEU A 92 5.74 10.32 3.15
CA LEU A 92 6.51 9.40 2.34
C LEU A 92 6.12 9.54 0.86
N LEU A 93 7.10 9.56 -0.03
CA LEU A 93 6.91 9.52 -1.48
C LEU A 93 7.18 8.12 -2.02
N HIS A 94 8.27 7.51 -1.60
CA HIS A 94 8.70 6.20 -2.03
C HIS A 94 9.51 5.52 -0.95
N ALA A 95 9.38 4.20 -0.84
CA ALA A 95 10.30 3.37 -0.08
C ALA A 95 10.48 2.01 -0.74
N ALA A 96 11.70 1.46 -0.70
CA ALA A 96 12.02 0.17 -1.27
C ALA A 96 13.06 -0.58 -0.43
N LEU A 97 12.87 -1.89 -0.31
CA LEU A 97 13.87 -2.79 0.27
C LEU A 97 14.96 -3.12 -0.74
N SER A 98 16.19 -3.35 -0.26
CA SER A 98 17.29 -3.82 -1.09
C SER A 98 17.06 -5.23 -1.66
N GLY A 99 17.79 -5.56 -2.72
CA GLY A 99 17.62 -6.84 -3.41
C GLY A 99 16.36 -6.91 -4.26
N THR A 100 15.65 -5.80 -4.43
CA THR A 100 14.47 -5.71 -5.27
C THR A 100 14.83 -5.48 -6.72
N SER A 101 13.94 -5.88 -7.63
CA SER A 101 14.11 -5.68 -9.07
C SER A 101 14.41 -4.21 -9.41
N ALA A 102 15.29 -4.01 -10.38
CA ALA A 102 15.89 -2.74 -10.76
C ALA A 102 14.95 -1.67 -11.37
N ASN A 103 13.64 -1.81 -11.23
CA ASN A 103 12.66 -1.00 -11.95
C ASN A 103 12.11 0.21 -11.17
N GLY A 104 12.75 0.62 -10.09
CA GLY A 104 12.35 1.81 -9.31
C GLY A 104 13.51 2.76 -9.10
N PRO A 105 13.23 4.05 -8.87
CA PRO A 105 14.26 5.09 -8.73
C PRO A 105 15.16 4.90 -7.49
N LEU A 106 14.71 4.11 -6.53
CA LEU A 106 15.47 3.75 -5.32
C LEU A 106 15.91 2.28 -5.31
N ALA A 107 15.95 1.62 -6.47
CA ALA A 107 16.42 0.25 -6.53
C ALA A 107 17.86 0.15 -6.00
N ASP A 108 18.06 -0.76 -5.06
CA ASP A 108 19.37 -1.14 -4.55
C ASP A 108 19.69 -2.59 -4.94
N PRO A 109 20.10 -2.83 -6.20
CA PRO A 109 20.30 -4.18 -6.72
C PRO A 109 21.48 -4.92 -6.05
N GLY A 110 22.36 -4.18 -5.38
CA GLY A 110 23.51 -4.75 -4.67
C GLY A 110 23.22 -5.17 -3.23
N GLY A 111 22.00 -4.97 -2.74
CA GLY A 111 21.62 -5.30 -1.37
C GLY A 111 21.15 -6.74 -1.21
N ILE A 112 21.11 -7.19 0.04
CA ILE A 112 20.58 -8.51 0.41
C ILE A 112 19.06 -8.39 0.63
N PRO A 113 18.23 -9.26 0.01
CA PRO A 113 16.80 -9.29 0.25
C PRO A 113 16.46 -9.55 1.72
N ALA A 114 15.38 -8.99 2.21
CA ALA A 114 14.86 -9.28 3.53
C ALA A 114 14.34 -10.73 3.61
N VAL A 115 14.54 -11.35 4.76
CA VAL A 115 14.00 -12.68 5.10
C VAL A 115 12.70 -12.55 5.89
N GLY A 116 12.62 -11.56 6.77
CA GLY A 116 11.43 -11.25 7.55
C GLY A 116 10.65 -10.07 6.98
N ASP A 117 9.44 -9.87 7.50
CA ASP A 117 8.67 -8.67 7.22
C ASP A 117 9.38 -7.45 7.79
N VAL A 118 9.28 -6.33 7.10
CA VAL A 118 9.94 -5.09 7.49
C VAL A 118 8.91 -4.00 7.68
N ALA A 119 8.94 -3.31 8.82
CA ALA A 119 8.15 -2.10 9.04
C ALA A 119 9.01 -0.85 8.91
N LEU A 120 8.47 0.17 8.23
CA LEU A 120 8.95 1.56 8.25
C LEU A 120 7.86 2.40 8.87
N ALA A 121 8.14 3.05 9.98
CA ALA A 121 7.15 3.76 10.78
C ALA A 121 7.65 5.11 11.27
N ALA A 122 6.75 6.01 11.61
CA ALA A 122 7.10 7.27 12.26
C ALA A 122 7.67 7.00 13.66
N HIS A 123 8.79 7.63 14.00
CA HIS A 123 9.58 7.37 15.21
C HIS A 123 8.79 7.50 16.52
N SER A 124 7.90 8.45 16.62
CA SER A 124 7.16 8.74 17.86
C SER A 124 5.73 8.19 17.88
N CYS A 125 5.29 7.56 16.80
CA CYS A 125 3.95 7.02 16.69
C CYS A 125 3.86 5.60 17.24
N VAL A 126 3.93 5.53 18.55
CA VAL A 126 3.60 4.32 19.30
C VAL A 126 2.28 4.56 19.99
N LEU A 127 1.20 4.11 19.36
CA LEU A 127 -0.09 4.00 20.05
C LEU A 127 0.02 2.92 21.13
N PRO A 128 -0.83 2.93 22.15
CA PRO A 128 -0.54 2.37 23.46
C PRO A 128 0.13 1.00 23.39
N ALA A 129 1.25 0.87 24.11
CA ALA A 129 1.79 -0.43 24.41
C ALA A 129 0.76 -1.15 25.28
N GLY A 130 0.15 -2.22 24.75
CA GLY A 130 -0.85 -2.97 25.47
C GLY A 130 -0.43 -4.43 25.61
N ALA A 131 -1.03 -5.13 26.54
CA ALA A 131 -1.11 -6.57 26.50
C ALA A 131 -2.34 -6.99 25.69
N VAL A 132 -2.25 -8.10 24.97
CA VAL A 132 -3.42 -8.71 24.35
C VAL A 132 -4.40 -9.11 25.47
N THR A 133 -5.69 -8.89 25.27
CA THR A 133 -6.67 -9.23 26.30
C THR A 133 -6.88 -10.75 26.39
N THR A 134 -7.50 -11.18 27.50
CA THR A 134 -7.65 -12.57 27.92
C THR A 134 -8.69 -13.39 27.18
N ASP A 135 -9.06 -13.02 25.94
CA ASP A 135 -10.00 -13.84 25.18
C ASP A 135 -9.26 -14.83 24.25
N PRO A 136 -8.96 -16.04 24.70
CA PRO A 136 -8.25 -17.03 23.91
C PRO A 136 -9.06 -17.52 22.69
N THR A 137 -10.37 -17.31 22.66
CA THR A 137 -11.23 -17.80 21.58
C THR A 137 -10.98 -17.06 20.27
N LEU A 138 -10.62 -15.78 20.31
CA LEU A 138 -10.27 -15.02 19.11
C LEU A 138 -8.95 -15.47 18.47
N HIS A 139 -8.03 -16.00 19.27
CA HIS A 139 -6.74 -16.49 18.78
C HIS A 139 -6.80 -17.97 18.42
N THR A 140 -7.51 -18.79 19.19
CA THR A 140 -7.62 -20.23 18.96
C THR A 140 -8.50 -20.58 17.76
N ALA A 141 -9.50 -19.78 17.45
CA ALA A 141 -10.33 -19.97 16.24
C ALA A 141 -9.56 -19.79 14.93
N GLN A 142 -8.38 -19.21 15.00
CA GLN A 142 -7.51 -18.94 13.85
C GLN A 142 -6.36 -19.96 13.74
N THR A 143 -6.18 -20.83 14.74
CA THR A 143 -5.11 -21.83 14.69
C THR A 143 -5.44 -22.95 13.72
N GLY A 144 -4.59 -23.17 12.77
CA GLY A 144 -4.52 -24.41 12.00
C GLY A 144 -5.26 -24.45 10.70
N SER A 145 -5.83 -23.38 10.24
CA SER A 145 -6.26 -23.34 8.86
C SER A 145 -5.40 -22.36 8.09
N ALA A 146 -4.99 -22.78 6.94
CA ALA A 146 -4.45 -21.91 5.89
C ALA A 146 -5.51 -20.85 5.50
N ASN A 147 -5.97 -20.07 6.44
CA ASN A 147 -7.24 -19.34 6.44
C ASN A 147 -7.14 -17.95 5.83
N HIS A 148 -6.04 -17.64 5.18
CA HIS A 148 -6.06 -16.61 4.16
C HIS A 148 -6.86 -17.03 2.91
N SER A 149 -7.30 -18.29 2.84
CA SER A 149 -8.15 -18.80 1.76
C SER A 149 -9.63 -18.57 1.98
N GLY A 150 -10.00 -17.64 2.85
CA GLY A 150 -11.19 -17.04 2.47
C GLY A 150 -12.44 -17.08 3.28
N THR A 151 -12.48 -17.31 4.54
CA THR A 151 -13.74 -17.07 5.26
C THR A 151 -13.62 -16.18 6.47
N MET A 152 -12.45 -16.08 7.06
CA MET A 152 -12.20 -15.13 8.14
C MET A 152 -10.70 -14.73 8.13
N PRO A 153 -10.38 -13.43 8.07
CA PRO A 153 -9.01 -12.99 8.23
C PRO A 153 -8.49 -13.34 9.63
N ALA A 154 -7.17 -13.48 9.78
CA ALA A 154 -6.56 -13.62 11.09
C ALA A 154 -6.96 -12.44 11.97
N LEU A 155 -7.27 -12.70 13.23
CA LEU A 155 -7.70 -11.69 14.19
C LEU A 155 -6.61 -11.42 15.23
N PHE A 156 -6.64 -10.20 15.76
CA PHE A 156 -5.85 -9.79 16.89
C PHE A 156 -6.73 -9.01 17.86
N LYS A 157 -6.70 -9.38 19.13
CA LYS A 157 -7.45 -8.67 20.16
C LYS A 157 -6.53 -7.69 20.87
N LEU A 158 -6.84 -6.43 20.70
CA LEU A 158 -6.15 -5.32 21.36
C LEU A 158 -6.49 -5.25 22.85
N GLN A 159 -5.74 -4.49 23.59
CA GLN A 159 -6.10 -4.09 24.96
C GLN A 159 -7.46 -3.40 24.95
N SER A 160 -8.24 -3.59 25.99
CA SER A 160 -9.56 -2.97 26.14
C SER A 160 -9.49 -1.45 25.99
N GLY A 161 -10.34 -0.90 25.13
CA GLY A 161 -10.36 0.53 24.78
C GLY A 161 -9.33 0.95 23.74
N ALA A 162 -8.44 0.07 23.28
CA ALA A 162 -7.46 0.40 22.27
C ALA A 162 -8.02 0.36 20.84
N GLY A 163 -9.13 -0.34 20.62
CA GLY A 163 -9.72 -0.51 19.28
C GLY A 163 -10.18 0.79 18.63
N GLU A 164 -10.62 1.76 19.41
CA GLU A 164 -11.02 3.08 18.91
C GLU A 164 -9.85 3.95 18.45
N MET A 165 -8.62 3.58 18.83
CA MET A 165 -7.40 4.35 18.54
C MET A 165 -6.63 3.82 17.34
N VAL A 166 -7.05 2.71 16.74
CA VAL A 166 -6.38 2.09 15.63
C VAL A 166 -7.18 2.21 14.34
N THR A 167 -6.47 2.29 13.23
CA THR A 167 -7.04 2.42 11.89
C THR A 167 -6.48 1.38 10.93
N THR A 168 -7.26 1.06 9.91
CA THR A 168 -6.82 0.21 8.82
C THR A 168 -5.56 0.77 8.16
N GLY A 169 -4.60 -0.09 7.93
CA GLY A 169 -3.31 0.26 7.33
C GLY A 169 -2.15 0.36 8.31
N GLN A 170 -2.42 0.63 9.60
CA GLN A 170 -1.40 0.61 10.65
C GLN A 170 -0.80 -0.79 10.84
N VAL A 171 0.34 -0.88 11.49
CA VAL A 171 1.08 -2.13 11.68
C VAL A 171 1.11 -2.51 13.16
N ILE A 172 0.78 -3.77 13.45
CA ILE A 172 0.96 -4.38 14.77
C ILE A 172 2.36 -5.01 14.81
N TRP A 173 3.12 -4.71 15.86
CA TRP A 173 4.36 -5.36 16.19
C TRP A 173 4.26 -6.02 17.56
N THR A 174 4.36 -7.36 17.61
CA THR A 174 4.42 -8.11 18.86
C THR A 174 5.83 -8.07 19.43
N GLN A 175 5.97 -7.79 20.73
CA GLN A 175 7.27 -7.55 21.35
C GLN A 175 7.70 -8.63 22.35
N GLY A 176 6.78 -9.10 23.19
CA GLY A 176 7.07 -10.03 24.27
C GLY A 176 5.94 -11.04 24.47
N GLY A 177 6.14 -11.98 25.38
CA GLY A 177 5.20 -13.05 25.61
C GLY A 177 5.19 -14.10 24.50
N THR A 178 4.03 -14.66 24.21
CA THR A 178 3.86 -15.66 23.15
C THR A 178 3.86 -15.01 21.76
N GLY A 179 4.66 -15.54 20.84
CA GLY A 179 4.75 -15.06 19.46
C GLY A 179 5.35 -13.66 19.31
N PRO A 180 6.51 -13.34 19.92
CA PRO A 180 7.15 -12.05 19.77
C PRO A 180 7.72 -11.84 18.36
N ASN A 181 8.02 -10.58 18.04
CA ASN A 181 8.68 -10.13 16.82
C ASN A 181 7.93 -10.46 15.52
N GLN A 182 6.62 -10.53 15.56
CA GLN A 182 5.79 -10.64 14.37
C GLN A 182 5.23 -9.29 13.98
N LEU A 183 5.19 -9.01 12.68
CA LEU A 183 4.63 -7.81 12.10
C LEU A 183 3.40 -8.16 11.26
N ARG A 184 2.30 -7.43 11.44
CA ARG A 184 1.06 -7.60 10.67
C ARG A 184 0.41 -6.26 10.40
N GLN A 185 -0.11 -6.10 9.19
CA GLN A 185 -0.92 -4.93 8.87
C GLN A 185 -2.35 -5.10 9.34
N ILE A 186 -2.96 -4.06 9.89
CA ILE A 186 -4.39 -4.01 10.18
C ILE A 186 -5.13 -3.79 8.87
N ILE A 187 -5.99 -4.74 8.50
CA ILE A 187 -6.78 -4.67 7.25
C ILE A 187 -8.24 -4.32 7.47
N ALA A 188 -8.75 -4.49 8.69
CA ALA A 188 -10.08 -4.03 9.08
C ALA A 188 -10.18 -3.84 10.59
N THR A 189 -10.94 -2.83 11.00
CA THR A 189 -11.21 -2.51 12.42
C THR A 189 -12.65 -2.73 12.82
N ALA A 190 -13.58 -2.87 11.85
CA ALA A 190 -15.00 -3.05 12.11
C ALA A 190 -15.45 -4.50 11.87
N GLY A 191 -16.48 -4.92 12.61
CA GLY A 191 -17.13 -6.22 12.41
C GLY A 191 -16.61 -7.37 13.27
N TYR A 192 -15.61 -7.11 14.12
CA TYR A 192 -14.95 -8.15 14.95
C TYR A 192 -15.12 -7.94 16.46
N GLY A 193 -16.02 -7.06 16.86
CA GLY A 193 -16.23 -6.64 18.25
C GLY A 193 -15.39 -5.42 18.62
N SER A 194 -15.60 -4.87 19.82
CA SER A 194 -14.73 -3.82 20.34
C SER A 194 -13.35 -4.41 20.60
N ASP A 195 -12.31 -3.71 20.28
CA ASP A 195 -10.92 -4.09 20.53
C ASP A 195 -10.38 -5.28 19.71
N ALA A 196 -11.10 -5.79 18.70
CA ALA A 196 -10.60 -6.79 17.79
C ALA A 196 -10.40 -6.20 16.39
N VAL A 197 -9.28 -6.58 15.76
CA VAL A 197 -8.92 -6.14 14.42
C VAL A 197 -8.55 -7.34 13.55
N ALA A 198 -8.84 -7.23 12.25
CA ALA A 198 -8.36 -8.19 11.29
C ALA A 198 -6.98 -7.78 10.80
N VAL A 199 -6.10 -8.76 10.61
CA VAL A 199 -4.72 -8.55 10.16
C VAL A 199 -4.47 -9.23 8.81
N SER A 200 -3.41 -8.79 8.14
CA SER A 200 -3.11 -9.12 6.74
C SER A 200 -2.86 -10.60 6.47
N ARG A 201 -2.42 -11.35 7.47
CA ARG A 201 -2.19 -12.80 7.35
C ARG A 201 -2.14 -13.48 8.72
N ASP A 202 -2.15 -14.83 8.71
CA ASP A 202 -2.06 -15.65 9.91
C ASP A 202 -0.78 -15.40 10.71
N TRP A 203 -0.88 -15.59 12.00
CA TRP A 203 0.25 -15.54 12.93
C TRP A 203 1.08 -16.81 12.80
N ALA A 204 2.39 -16.69 12.69
CA ALA A 204 3.30 -17.84 12.72
C ALA A 204 3.25 -18.55 14.10
N THR A 205 3.17 -17.74 15.15
CA THR A 205 2.83 -18.18 16.50
C THR A 205 1.68 -17.32 16.97
N VAL A 206 0.55 -17.94 17.29
CA VAL A 206 -0.67 -17.22 17.70
C VAL A 206 -0.42 -16.49 19.01
N PRO A 207 -0.57 -15.16 19.05
CA PRO A 207 -0.46 -14.38 20.27
C PRO A 207 -1.50 -14.79 21.33
N ASP A 208 -1.15 -14.69 22.57
CA ASP A 208 -2.04 -14.90 23.72
C ASP A 208 -2.02 -13.72 24.69
N ASN A 209 -2.65 -13.87 25.85
CA ASN A 209 -2.74 -12.82 26.85
C ASN A 209 -1.40 -12.42 27.51
N THR A 210 -0.30 -13.13 27.22
CA THR A 210 1.05 -12.75 27.64
C THR A 210 1.75 -11.87 26.62
N THR A 211 1.22 -11.82 25.38
CA THR A 211 1.82 -11.07 24.28
C THR A 211 1.68 -9.56 24.53
N THR A 212 2.79 -8.86 24.48
CA THR A 212 2.82 -7.41 24.42
C THR A 212 3.01 -6.95 22.98
N TYR A 213 2.46 -5.79 22.62
CA TYR A 213 2.49 -5.29 21.26
C TYR A 213 2.58 -3.76 21.22
N LYS A 214 2.93 -3.25 20.05
CA LYS A 214 2.83 -1.84 19.68
C LYS A 214 2.07 -1.69 18.38
N ILE A 215 1.37 -0.57 18.23
CA ILE A 215 0.77 -0.14 16.97
C ILE A 215 1.68 0.92 16.35
N LEU A 216 2.08 0.69 15.11
CA LEU A 216 3.00 1.55 14.38
C LEU A 216 2.24 2.30 13.29
N GLU A 217 2.48 3.59 13.19
CA GLU A 217 2.02 4.41 12.09
C GLU A 217 3.04 4.34 10.95
N GLY A 218 2.76 3.52 9.95
CA GLY A 218 3.74 3.27 8.89
C GLY A 218 3.34 2.18 7.94
N ILE A 219 4.31 1.66 7.24
CA ILE A 219 4.17 0.72 6.14
C ILE A 219 4.75 -0.62 6.53
N LEU A 220 4.05 -1.69 6.14
CA LEU A 220 4.55 -3.04 6.22
C LEU A 220 4.98 -3.55 4.83
N PHE A 221 6.23 -3.93 4.71
CA PHE A 221 6.75 -4.72 3.61
C PHE A 221 6.61 -6.19 3.98
N GLU A 222 5.61 -6.84 3.46
CA GLU A 222 5.37 -8.27 3.67
C GLU A 222 6.21 -9.09 2.68
N ILE A 223 7.03 -10.01 3.20
CA ILE A 223 7.95 -10.78 2.36
C ILE A 223 7.34 -12.09 1.88
N LEU A 224 6.41 -12.65 2.64
CA LEU A 224 5.72 -13.89 2.28
C LEU A 224 4.20 -13.76 2.45
N PRO A 225 3.39 -14.43 1.63
CA PRO A 225 3.74 -15.27 0.46
C PRO A 225 3.98 -14.46 -0.81
N ASN A 226 3.53 -13.23 -0.87
CA ASN A 226 3.60 -12.34 -2.05
C ASN A 226 4.39 -11.10 -1.66
N PRO A 227 5.68 -11.04 -1.97
CA PRO A 227 6.54 -9.99 -1.44
C PRO A 227 6.08 -8.60 -1.92
N VAL A 228 5.85 -7.72 -0.95
CA VAL A 228 5.75 -6.27 -1.15
C VAL A 228 7.11 -5.69 -0.78
N THR A 229 7.85 -5.23 -1.76
CA THR A 229 9.22 -4.76 -1.56
C THR A 229 9.38 -3.28 -1.85
N SER A 230 8.36 -2.65 -2.41
CA SER A 230 8.34 -1.20 -2.62
C SER A 230 6.93 -0.61 -2.50
N VAL A 231 6.88 0.63 -2.08
CA VAL A 231 5.68 1.47 -2.09
C VAL A 231 6.00 2.79 -2.78
N ILE A 232 5.03 3.33 -3.49
CA ILE A 232 5.16 4.61 -4.17
C ILE A 232 3.85 5.40 -4.09
N ARG A 233 3.97 6.69 -3.79
CA ARG A 233 2.85 7.62 -3.79
C ARG A 233 2.50 8.03 -5.22
N LEU A 234 1.21 8.04 -5.51
CA LEU A 234 0.70 8.60 -6.77
C LEU A 234 0.76 10.14 -6.75
N PHE A 235 1.05 10.72 -7.90
CA PHE A 235 1.00 12.16 -8.14
C PHE A 235 1.81 13.00 -7.15
N SER A 236 3.08 12.68 -6.98
CA SER A 236 4.00 13.48 -6.21
C SER A 236 4.40 14.76 -6.97
N THR A 237 3.51 15.75 -6.98
CA THR A 237 3.78 17.04 -7.63
C THR A 237 4.62 17.98 -6.76
N SER A 238 5.33 18.91 -7.36
CA SER A 238 6.13 19.93 -6.65
C SER A 238 5.32 21.20 -6.38
N ALA A 239 5.82 22.07 -5.49
CA ALA A 239 5.24 23.40 -5.29
C ALA A 239 5.27 24.26 -6.56
N ALA A 240 6.29 24.07 -7.43
CA ALA A 240 6.38 24.74 -8.71
C ALA A 240 5.24 24.33 -9.66
N ASP A 241 4.77 23.10 -9.57
CA ASP A 241 3.66 22.61 -10.40
C ASP A 241 2.33 23.26 -10.01
N VAL A 242 2.06 23.42 -8.72
CA VAL A 242 0.84 24.08 -8.25
C VAL A 242 0.87 25.59 -8.40
N SER A 243 2.04 26.20 -8.39
CA SER A 243 2.23 27.66 -8.61
C SER A 243 2.35 28.04 -10.09
N ALA A 244 2.31 27.08 -11.00
CA ALA A 244 2.44 27.35 -12.43
C ALA A 244 1.30 28.25 -12.94
N GLY A 245 1.64 29.24 -13.77
CA GLY A 245 0.67 30.12 -14.42
C GLY A 245 -0.15 29.45 -15.54
N SER A 246 0.01 28.15 -15.76
CA SER A 246 -0.69 27.36 -16.78
C SER A 246 -1.14 26.01 -16.24
N GLN A 247 -2.16 25.45 -16.85
CA GLN A 247 -2.62 24.10 -16.55
C GLN A 247 -1.50 23.09 -16.75
N ARG A 248 -1.43 22.10 -15.84
CA ARG A 248 -0.57 20.92 -15.92
C ARG A 248 -1.37 19.64 -15.78
N THR A 249 -0.95 18.61 -16.49
CA THR A 249 -1.61 17.32 -16.46
C THR A 249 -0.57 16.23 -16.27
N TYR A 250 -0.86 15.30 -15.35
CA TYR A 250 0.01 14.18 -14.99
C TYR A 250 -0.72 12.86 -15.15
N TYR A 251 0.00 11.85 -15.55
CA TYR A 251 -0.50 10.50 -15.78
C TYR A 251 0.26 9.50 -14.94
N GLU A 252 -0.47 8.57 -14.32
CA GLU A 252 0.10 7.43 -13.59
C GLU A 252 -0.63 6.17 -14.01
N LYS A 253 0.09 5.05 -14.11
CA LYS A 253 -0.49 3.76 -14.45
C LYS A 253 -0.40 2.82 -13.26
N VAL A 254 -1.53 2.27 -12.87
CA VAL A 254 -1.66 1.29 -11.79
C VAL A 254 -2.48 0.09 -12.26
N PHE A 255 -2.49 -0.97 -11.48
CA PHE A 255 -3.20 -2.20 -11.82
C PHE A 255 -4.06 -2.66 -10.66
N LEU A 256 -5.29 -3.07 -10.98
CA LEU A 256 -6.18 -3.74 -10.06
C LEU A 256 -6.13 -5.25 -10.31
N VAL A 257 -5.94 -6.02 -9.25
CA VAL A 257 -5.81 -7.47 -9.30
C VAL A 257 -6.74 -8.11 -8.28
N ASN A 258 -7.42 -9.16 -8.72
CA ASN A 258 -8.18 -10.04 -7.83
C ASN A 258 -7.30 -11.22 -7.43
N ASN A 259 -6.82 -11.20 -6.19
CA ASN A 259 -5.97 -12.25 -5.63
C ASN A 259 -6.75 -13.46 -5.08
N ASN A 260 -8.08 -13.48 -5.20
CA ASN A 260 -8.85 -14.65 -4.81
C ASN A 260 -8.46 -15.84 -5.69
N ALA A 261 -8.05 -16.94 -5.07
CA ALA A 261 -7.51 -18.11 -5.80
C ALA A 261 -8.55 -18.86 -6.64
N ALA A 262 -9.85 -18.70 -6.36
CA ALA A 262 -10.90 -19.53 -6.92
C ALA A 262 -12.02 -18.76 -7.59
N LYS A 263 -12.24 -17.49 -7.24
CA LYS A 263 -13.42 -16.72 -7.62
C LYS A 263 -13.05 -15.49 -8.44
N ALA A 264 -13.73 -15.33 -9.58
CA ALA A 264 -13.66 -14.12 -10.38
C ALA A 264 -14.68 -13.07 -9.92
N LEU A 265 -14.44 -11.81 -10.23
CA LEU A 265 -15.40 -10.73 -10.09
C LEU A 265 -15.90 -10.36 -11.48
N THR A 266 -17.16 -10.71 -11.79
CA THR A 266 -17.79 -10.48 -13.09
C THR A 266 -18.57 -9.18 -13.11
N GLY A 267 -18.69 -8.55 -14.30
CA GLY A 267 -19.32 -7.25 -14.42
C GLY A 267 -18.63 -6.18 -13.57
N ALA A 268 -17.31 -6.30 -13.45
CA ALA A 268 -16.52 -5.44 -12.57
C ALA A 268 -16.55 -3.99 -13.03
N GLN A 269 -16.74 -3.09 -12.08
CA GLN A 269 -16.68 -1.64 -12.28
C GLN A 269 -15.80 -1.01 -11.20
N ILE A 270 -15.06 0.01 -11.58
CA ILE A 270 -14.05 0.66 -10.74
C ILE A 270 -14.34 2.15 -10.71
N GLU A 271 -14.20 2.78 -9.55
CA GLU A 271 -14.14 4.24 -9.39
C GLU A 271 -13.07 4.64 -8.40
N VAL A 272 -12.63 5.89 -8.48
CA VAL A 272 -11.82 6.55 -7.44
C VAL A 272 -12.74 7.55 -6.73
N ALA A 273 -12.90 7.42 -5.43
CA ALA A 273 -13.85 8.20 -4.65
C ALA A 273 -13.33 8.52 -3.25
N ASN A 274 -14.14 9.23 -2.47
CA ASN A 274 -13.84 9.57 -1.07
C ASN A 274 -12.51 10.29 -0.89
N GLU A 275 -12.23 11.27 -1.78
CA GLU A 275 -11.03 12.10 -1.60
C GLU A 275 -11.08 12.78 -0.23
N THR A 276 -10.00 12.62 0.54
CA THR A 276 -9.88 13.19 1.89
C THR A 276 -8.56 13.94 2.04
N PRO A 277 -8.60 15.26 2.20
CA PRO A 277 -9.75 16.15 1.98
C PRO A 277 -10.18 16.15 0.51
N VAL A 278 -11.36 16.69 0.20
CA VAL A 278 -11.84 16.84 -1.18
C VAL A 278 -10.80 17.58 -2.02
N LEU A 279 -10.62 17.17 -3.28
CA LEU A 279 -9.70 17.81 -4.21
C LEU A 279 -9.89 19.34 -4.18
N PRO A 280 -8.81 20.13 -4.10
CA PRO A 280 -8.93 21.59 -4.05
C PRO A 280 -9.53 22.10 -5.33
N SER A 281 -10.16 23.27 -5.26
CA SER A 281 -10.61 23.99 -6.44
C SER A 281 -9.46 24.11 -7.45
N GLY A 282 -9.69 23.64 -8.67
CA GLY A 282 -8.68 23.63 -9.72
C GLY A 282 -7.86 22.33 -9.86
N ALA A 283 -8.19 21.29 -9.11
CA ALA A 283 -7.67 19.95 -9.36
C ALA A 283 -8.79 19.01 -9.84
N LEU A 284 -8.50 18.20 -10.85
CA LEU A 284 -9.43 17.22 -11.43
C LEU A 284 -8.72 15.86 -11.49
N LEU A 285 -9.44 14.81 -11.11
CA LEU A 285 -8.98 13.44 -11.23
C LEU A 285 -9.86 12.66 -12.21
N ASP A 286 -9.24 11.99 -13.16
CA ASP A 286 -9.94 11.15 -14.13
C ASP A 286 -9.33 9.74 -14.15
N LEU A 287 -10.14 8.77 -14.54
CA LEU A 287 -9.80 7.37 -14.68
C LEU A 287 -10.07 6.87 -16.11
N ALA A 288 -9.12 6.17 -16.70
CA ALA A 288 -9.30 5.38 -17.92
C ALA A 288 -8.80 3.96 -17.71
N LEU A 289 -9.56 2.96 -18.13
CA LEU A 289 -9.15 1.55 -18.06
C LEU A 289 -8.46 1.13 -19.35
N THR A 290 -7.45 0.26 -19.24
CA THR A 290 -6.85 -0.37 -20.43
C THR A 290 -7.86 -1.31 -21.08
N THR A 291 -7.82 -1.41 -22.39
CA THR A 291 -8.77 -2.22 -23.18
C THR A 291 -8.49 -3.72 -23.09
N VAL A 292 -7.32 -4.10 -22.58
CA VAL A 292 -6.92 -5.49 -22.38
C VAL A 292 -6.34 -5.65 -20.96
N LEU A 293 -6.47 -6.86 -20.42
CA LEU A 293 -5.81 -7.25 -19.18
C LEU A 293 -4.30 -7.38 -19.41
N ASN A 294 -3.51 -7.19 -18.36
CA ASN A 294 -2.04 -7.27 -18.39
C ASN A 294 -1.40 -6.34 -19.45
N ASP A 295 -2.02 -5.20 -19.69
CA ASP A 295 -1.51 -4.23 -20.66
C ASP A 295 -0.08 -3.76 -20.26
N THR A 296 0.80 -3.68 -21.25
CA THR A 296 2.20 -3.27 -21.09
C THR A 296 2.51 -1.89 -21.67
N GLY A 297 1.48 -1.15 -22.09
CA GLY A 297 1.63 0.18 -22.69
C GLY A 297 2.36 1.16 -21.77
N THR A 298 3.22 1.98 -22.37
CA THR A 298 4.02 3.01 -21.71
C THR A 298 3.82 4.37 -22.40
N VAL A 299 4.17 5.43 -21.71
CA VAL A 299 4.31 6.79 -22.26
C VAL A 299 5.71 7.33 -21.95
N ALA A 300 6.14 8.33 -22.72
CA ALA A 300 7.51 8.84 -22.66
C ALA A 300 7.85 9.47 -21.29
N ASP A 301 6.86 10.13 -20.71
CA ASP A 301 7.00 10.82 -19.44
C ASP A 301 5.63 10.97 -18.74
N ARG A 302 5.63 11.50 -17.52
CA ARG A 302 4.45 11.67 -16.68
C ARG A 302 3.43 12.70 -17.22
N GLN A 303 3.82 13.55 -18.17
CA GLN A 303 2.94 14.57 -18.78
C GLN A 303 2.42 14.13 -20.16
N THR A 304 2.95 13.07 -20.71
CA THR A 304 2.52 12.51 -22.00
C THR A 304 1.27 11.67 -21.84
N ALA A 305 0.20 12.03 -22.56
CA ALA A 305 -1.06 11.28 -22.52
C ALA A 305 -0.91 9.90 -23.19
N PRO A 306 -1.42 8.83 -22.57
CA PRO A 306 -1.54 7.56 -23.26
C PRO A 306 -2.53 7.70 -24.44
N SER A 307 -2.15 7.20 -25.61
CA SER A 307 -2.90 7.41 -26.86
C SER A 307 -3.51 6.13 -27.46
N SER A 308 -3.17 4.97 -26.93
CA SER A 308 -3.65 3.68 -27.44
C SER A 308 -3.83 2.66 -26.32
N GLY A 309 -4.66 1.66 -26.55
CA GLY A 309 -4.91 0.57 -25.59
C GLY A 309 -5.70 1.00 -24.35
N ILE A 310 -6.34 2.15 -24.35
CA ILE A 310 -7.13 2.67 -23.23
C ILE A 310 -8.53 3.10 -23.68
N GLY A 311 -9.48 3.10 -22.74
CA GLY A 311 -10.78 3.75 -22.90
C GLY A 311 -10.70 5.28 -22.74
N ALA A 312 -11.84 5.92 -22.77
CA ALA A 312 -11.94 7.35 -22.48
C ALA A 312 -11.59 7.64 -20.99
N PHE A 313 -10.98 8.78 -20.74
CA PHE A 313 -10.84 9.31 -19.38
C PHE A 313 -12.21 9.81 -18.88
N ILE A 314 -12.65 9.26 -17.76
CA ILE A 314 -13.92 9.58 -17.11
C ILE A 314 -13.63 10.35 -15.83
N PRO A 315 -14.22 11.56 -15.65
CA PRO A 315 -14.10 12.30 -14.40
C PRO A 315 -14.55 11.49 -13.19
N GLN A 316 -13.82 11.59 -12.08
CA GLN A 316 -14.12 10.88 -10.86
C GLN A 316 -14.85 11.81 -9.85
N PRO A 317 -15.72 11.26 -8.97
CA PRO A 317 -16.06 9.83 -8.84
C PRO A 317 -17.11 9.38 -9.85
N ALA A 318 -16.81 8.34 -10.61
CA ALA A 318 -17.76 7.66 -11.50
C ALA A 318 -17.31 6.23 -11.77
N PHE A 319 -18.23 5.27 -11.74
CA PHE A 319 -17.90 3.88 -12.05
C PHE A 319 -17.60 3.69 -13.53
N VAL A 320 -16.44 3.14 -13.82
CA VAL A 320 -15.96 2.76 -15.16
C VAL A 320 -16.00 1.24 -15.26
N SER A 321 -16.70 0.72 -16.28
CA SER A 321 -16.80 -0.73 -16.49
C SER A 321 -15.49 -1.30 -17.00
N VAL A 322 -15.04 -2.42 -16.43
CA VAL A 322 -13.92 -3.21 -16.95
C VAL A 322 -14.27 -3.66 -18.36
N PRO A 323 -13.39 -3.46 -19.34
CA PRO A 323 -13.65 -3.86 -20.74
C PRO A 323 -13.91 -5.35 -20.89
N SER A 324 -14.51 -5.73 -22.03
CA SER A 324 -14.85 -7.14 -22.32
C SER A 324 -13.65 -8.08 -22.08
N PRO A 325 -13.85 -9.21 -21.38
CA PRO A 325 -15.12 -9.80 -20.94
C PRO A 325 -15.76 -9.19 -19.67
N GLY A 326 -15.28 -8.07 -19.16
CA GLY A 326 -15.86 -7.40 -17.99
C GLY A 326 -15.51 -8.01 -16.65
N ASN A 327 -14.49 -8.85 -16.59
CA ASN A 327 -14.15 -9.65 -15.43
C ASN A 327 -12.76 -9.32 -14.89
N LEU A 328 -12.63 -9.33 -13.57
CA LEU A 328 -11.36 -9.51 -12.89
C LEU A 328 -11.19 -10.99 -12.56
N PRO A 329 -10.37 -11.74 -13.32
CA PRO A 329 -10.22 -13.18 -13.13
C PRO A 329 -9.70 -13.53 -11.74
N SER A 330 -9.98 -14.75 -11.29
CA SER A 330 -9.33 -15.31 -10.11
C SER A 330 -7.85 -15.58 -10.38
N GLY A 331 -7.03 -15.47 -9.36
CA GLY A 331 -5.61 -15.84 -9.44
C GLY A 331 -4.77 -15.05 -8.45
N ALA A 332 -3.97 -15.77 -7.66
CA ALA A 332 -3.09 -15.12 -6.70
C ALA A 332 -1.87 -14.50 -7.38
N ALA A 333 -1.48 -13.28 -6.96
CA ALA A 333 -0.17 -12.74 -7.31
C ALA A 333 0.96 -13.71 -6.85
N PRO A 334 2.08 -13.79 -7.57
CA PRO A 334 2.51 -13.01 -8.73
C PRO A 334 2.04 -13.59 -10.07
N ASN A 335 1.21 -14.63 -10.07
CA ASN A 335 0.77 -15.35 -11.25
C ASN A 335 -0.65 -14.94 -11.70
N ALA A 336 -1.16 -13.82 -11.20
CA ALA A 336 -2.48 -13.34 -11.58
C ALA A 336 -2.55 -13.16 -13.12
N THR A 337 -3.43 -13.93 -13.74
CA THR A 337 -3.60 -13.94 -15.19
C THR A 337 -4.40 -12.75 -15.69
N GLY A 338 -4.86 -11.88 -14.79
CA GLY A 338 -5.78 -10.80 -15.16
C GLY A 338 -5.62 -9.54 -14.30
N ALA A 339 -4.54 -8.80 -14.51
CA ALA A 339 -4.40 -7.46 -13.95
C ALA A 339 -5.07 -6.42 -14.86
N GLN A 340 -6.07 -5.71 -14.36
CA GLN A 340 -6.71 -4.61 -15.07
C GLN A 340 -5.87 -3.36 -14.93
N GLY A 341 -5.28 -2.90 -16.03
CA GLY A 341 -4.55 -1.63 -16.06
C GLY A 341 -5.51 -0.44 -15.96
N MET A 342 -5.08 0.56 -15.22
CA MET A 342 -5.80 1.81 -14.99
C MET A 342 -4.84 2.98 -15.17
N TRP A 343 -5.19 3.91 -16.05
CA TRP A 343 -4.51 5.19 -16.15
C TRP A 343 -5.28 6.23 -15.34
N LEU A 344 -4.60 6.85 -14.40
CA LEU A 344 -5.09 7.99 -13.64
C LEU A 344 -4.55 9.26 -14.27
N ARG A 345 -5.40 10.28 -14.40
CA ARG A 345 -5.04 11.59 -14.89
C ARG A 345 -5.35 12.64 -13.84
N LEU A 346 -4.33 13.29 -13.30
CA LEU A 346 -4.47 14.45 -12.45
C LEU A 346 -4.24 15.71 -13.28
N THR A 347 -5.25 16.59 -13.33
CA THR A 347 -5.15 17.91 -13.95
C THR A 347 -5.14 18.96 -12.87
N LEU A 348 -4.09 19.81 -12.86
CA LEU A 348 -3.97 20.98 -12.01
C LEU A 348 -4.19 22.21 -12.87
N LEU A 349 -5.23 22.99 -12.58
CA LEU A 349 -5.48 24.26 -13.23
C LEU A 349 -4.49 25.32 -12.75
N ALA A 350 -4.33 26.39 -13.52
CA ALA A 350 -3.48 27.52 -13.12
C ALA A 350 -3.91 28.04 -11.74
N GLY A 351 -2.94 28.20 -10.84
CA GLY A 351 -3.20 28.69 -9.48
C GLY A 351 -3.83 27.67 -8.52
N ALA A 352 -3.82 26.38 -8.85
CA ALA A 352 -4.23 25.33 -7.92
C ALA A 352 -3.39 25.37 -6.64
N THR A 353 -4.03 25.13 -5.49
CA THR A 353 -3.34 25.09 -4.18
C THR A 353 -2.64 23.77 -3.96
N ALA A 354 -1.54 23.81 -3.21
CA ALA A 354 -0.87 22.60 -2.76
C ALA A 354 -1.84 21.72 -1.94
N TYR A 355 -1.78 20.42 -2.16
CA TYR A 355 -2.73 19.47 -1.62
C TYR A 355 -2.04 18.17 -1.20
N LYS A 356 -2.39 17.69 -0.03
CA LYS A 356 -2.05 16.35 0.44
C LYS A 356 -3.35 15.62 0.76
N GLY A 357 -3.63 14.55 0.06
CA GLY A 357 -4.86 13.80 0.26
C GLY A 357 -4.72 12.33 -0.08
N SER A 358 -5.79 11.61 0.17
CA SER A 358 -5.99 10.22 -0.19
C SER A 358 -7.33 10.04 -0.89
N ALA A 359 -7.48 8.95 -1.63
CA ALA A 359 -8.74 8.54 -2.23
C ALA A 359 -8.84 7.02 -2.18
N ASP A 360 -10.08 6.52 -2.22
CA ASP A 360 -10.36 5.09 -2.21
C ASP A 360 -10.55 4.58 -3.64
N PHE A 361 -9.96 3.42 -3.95
CA PHE A 361 -10.38 2.63 -5.09
C PHE A 361 -11.59 1.79 -4.67
N ARG A 362 -12.76 2.09 -5.23
CA ARG A 362 -13.99 1.37 -4.97
C ARG A 362 -14.32 0.46 -6.15
N ILE A 363 -14.63 -0.78 -5.84
CA ILE A 363 -14.88 -1.83 -6.83
C ILE A 363 -16.23 -2.47 -6.53
N ARG A 364 -17.01 -2.72 -7.57
CA ARG A 364 -18.23 -3.51 -7.49
C ARG A 364 -18.30 -4.53 -8.61
N GLY A 365 -19.04 -5.62 -8.38
CA GLY A 365 -19.22 -6.70 -9.35
C GLY A 365 -19.88 -7.89 -8.67
N THR A 366 -20.07 -8.97 -9.41
CA THR A 366 -20.65 -10.22 -8.92
C THR A 366 -19.58 -11.29 -8.81
N THR A 367 -19.52 -11.96 -7.67
CA THR A 367 -18.61 -13.10 -7.46
C THR A 367 -19.13 -14.34 -8.20
N THR A 368 -18.29 -15.00 -8.98
CA THR A 368 -18.63 -16.23 -9.72
C THR A 368 -17.62 -17.33 -9.51
#